data_99a701b73b9d672ffdf275979437b74b
#
_entry.id   99a701b73b9d672ffdf275979437b74b
#
_cell.length_a   1.000
_cell.length_b   1.000
_cell.length_c   1.000
_cell.angle_alpha   90.00
_cell.angle_beta   90.00
_cell.angle_gamma   90.00
#
_symmetry.space_group_name_H-M   'P 1'
#
loop_
_entity.id
_entity.type
_entity.pdbx_description
1 polymer ?
#
loop_
_entity_poly.entity_id
_entity_poly.type
_entity_poly.pdbx_seq_one_letter_code
_entity_poly.pdbx_strand_id
1 'polypeptide(L)'
;MRALGIDPGTIVTGFGLIDEEDNHLFYVSSGTINSPQKADISSRLQRIYSETDKMIHTYKPDAVIIEKGFYSKNVQTVIKLAQVNGIVMLAAVNAAIPVFEYTPLEVKLAVAGYGAARKEQVQHMVGQILKTDKPIDSHHAADALAVAICFLHRKVRYQK
;
A
#
# COMPACT_ATOMS: atom_id res chain seq x y z
N MET A 1 -14.24 6.48 6.06
CA MET A 1 -13.63 6.18 4.75
C MET A 1 -12.61 5.07 4.92
N ARG A 2 -12.65 4.05 4.05
CA ARG A 2 -11.72 2.90 4.10
C ARG A 2 -10.69 2.98 2.98
N ALA A 3 -9.42 2.94 3.31
CA ALA A 3 -8.30 3.00 2.38
C ALA A 3 -7.54 1.66 2.35
N LEU A 4 -7.28 1.13 1.15
CA LEU A 4 -6.43 -0.03 0.92
C LEU A 4 -5.10 0.43 0.32
N GLY A 5 -4.04 0.41 1.13
CA GLY A 5 -2.68 0.67 0.67
C GLY A 5 -2.01 -0.59 0.15
N ILE A 6 -1.24 -0.46 -0.91
CA ILE A 6 -0.46 -1.54 -1.53
C ILE A 6 1.00 -1.11 -1.68
N ASP A 7 1.92 -1.94 -1.19
CA ASP A 7 3.36 -1.90 -1.46
C ASP A 7 3.68 -2.96 -2.51
N PRO A 8 3.91 -2.58 -3.80
CA PRO A 8 4.01 -3.52 -4.90
C PRO A 8 5.32 -4.32 -4.89
N GLY A 9 5.21 -5.63 -5.04
CA GLY A 9 6.34 -6.53 -5.23
C GLY A 9 5.93 -7.82 -5.93
N THR A 10 6.77 -8.39 -6.78
CA THR A 10 6.43 -9.61 -7.54
C THR A 10 6.52 -10.90 -6.72
N ILE A 11 7.28 -10.90 -5.64
CA ILE A 11 7.46 -12.06 -4.74
C ILE A 11 6.66 -11.84 -3.45
N VAL A 12 6.76 -10.63 -2.90
CA VAL A 12 6.00 -10.21 -1.73
C VAL A 12 5.36 -8.87 -2.07
N THR A 13 4.03 -8.82 -2.05
CA THR A 13 3.24 -7.59 -2.13
C THR A 13 2.66 -7.31 -0.76
N GLY A 14 2.92 -6.13 -0.19
CA GLY A 14 2.32 -5.70 1.07
C GLY A 14 0.92 -5.14 0.85
N PHE A 15 0.03 -5.34 1.83
CA PHE A 15 -1.25 -4.65 1.89
C PHE A 15 -1.53 -4.11 3.29
N GLY A 16 -2.27 -3.01 3.36
CA GLY A 16 -2.69 -2.40 4.61
C GLY A 16 -4.04 -1.70 4.48
N LEU A 17 -4.95 -1.99 5.39
CA LEU A 17 -6.30 -1.42 5.44
C LEU A 17 -6.46 -0.53 6.66
N ILE A 18 -6.95 0.67 6.43
CA ILE A 18 -7.18 1.69 7.44
C ILE A 18 -8.57 2.29 7.24
N ASP A 19 -9.30 2.42 8.33
CA ASP A 19 -10.51 3.24 8.38
C ASP A 19 -10.18 4.65 8.91
N GLU A 20 -10.80 5.66 8.33
CA GLU A 20 -10.76 7.03 8.81
C GLU A 20 -12.18 7.48 9.17
N GLU A 21 -12.35 7.88 10.44
CA GLU A 21 -13.60 8.42 10.99
C GLU A 21 -13.24 9.65 11.84
N ASP A 22 -13.89 10.76 11.59
CA ASP A 22 -13.70 12.03 12.34
C ASP A 22 -12.21 12.45 12.47
N ASN A 23 -11.43 12.29 11.39
CA ASN A 23 -9.99 12.54 11.34
C ASN A 23 -9.14 11.60 12.24
N HIS A 24 -9.71 10.52 12.74
CA HIS A 24 -8.96 9.47 13.44
C HIS A 24 -8.75 8.27 12.52
N LEU A 25 -7.57 7.69 12.60
CA LEU A 25 -7.19 6.52 11.82
C LEU A 25 -7.28 5.26 12.67
N PHE A 26 -7.96 4.25 12.15
CA PHE A 26 -8.15 2.96 12.81
C PHE A 26 -7.54 1.85 11.95
N TYR A 27 -6.65 1.06 12.55
CA TYR A 27 -6.12 -0.14 11.93
C TYR A 27 -7.22 -1.18 11.73
N VAL A 28 -7.36 -1.69 10.51
CA VAL A 28 -8.33 -2.76 10.17
C VAL A 28 -7.61 -4.09 9.96
N SER A 29 -6.65 -4.11 9.04
CA SER A 29 -5.89 -5.32 8.70
C SER A 29 -4.61 -4.95 7.95
N SER A 30 -3.62 -5.82 8.00
CA SER A 30 -2.45 -5.74 7.12
C SER A 30 -1.81 -7.10 6.94
N GLY A 31 -0.98 -7.25 5.91
CA GLY A 31 -0.28 -8.49 5.64
C GLY A 31 0.45 -8.49 4.32
N THR A 32 0.72 -9.69 3.81
CA THR A 32 1.45 -9.87 2.55
C THR A 32 0.80 -10.90 1.65
N ILE A 33 0.83 -10.63 0.35
CA ILE A 33 0.56 -11.60 -0.71
C ILE A 33 1.92 -12.19 -1.11
N ASN A 34 2.12 -13.47 -0.82
CA ASN A 34 3.37 -14.16 -1.11
C ASN A 34 3.23 -15.00 -2.37
N SER A 35 4.10 -14.79 -3.34
CA SER A 35 4.19 -15.56 -4.58
C SER A 35 5.44 -16.45 -4.56
N PRO A 36 5.36 -17.72 -5.03
CA PRO A 36 6.51 -18.60 -5.06
C PRO A 36 7.66 -18.03 -5.90
N GLN A 37 8.89 -18.07 -5.40
CA GLN A 37 10.06 -17.54 -6.11
C GLN A 37 10.33 -18.23 -7.45
N LYS A 38 9.97 -19.52 -7.58
CA LYS A 38 10.16 -20.31 -8.79
C LYS A 38 9.01 -20.18 -9.80
N ALA A 39 7.89 -19.52 -9.43
CA ALA A 39 6.79 -19.29 -10.36
C ALA A 39 7.19 -18.29 -11.45
N ASP A 40 6.66 -18.45 -12.64
CA ASP A 40 6.79 -17.46 -13.72
C ASP A 40 6.06 -16.16 -13.37
N ILE A 41 6.39 -15.10 -14.10
CA ILE A 41 5.82 -13.77 -13.82
C ILE A 41 4.30 -13.75 -14.01
N SER A 42 3.76 -14.44 -14.98
CA SER A 42 2.32 -14.46 -15.28
C SER A 42 1.53 -15.08 -14.12
N SER A 43 2.01 -16.21 -13.60
CA SER A 43 1.41 -16.88 -12.43
C SER A 43 1.46 -16.01 -11.17
N ARG A 44 2.54 -15.26 -10.96
CA ARG A 44 2.63 -14.30 -9.84
C ARG A 44 1.64 -13.16 -10.00
N LEU A 45 1.56 -12.56 -11.18
CA LEU A 45 0.61 -11.48 -11.47
C LEU A 45 -0.84 -11.94 -11.30
N GLN A 46 -1.17 -13.14 -11.78
CA GLN A 46 -2.50 -13.73 -11.57
C GLN A 46 -2.83 -13.86 -10.09
N ARG A 47 -1.89 -14.35 -9.28
CA ARG A 47 -2.09 -14.46 -7.83
C ARG A 47 -2.30 -13.11 -7.17
N ILE A 48 -1.47 -12.11 -7.51
CA ILE A 48 -1.60 -10.75 -6.97
C ILE A 48 -2.95 -10.16 -7.34
N TYR A 49 -3.39 -10.32 -8.59
CA TYR A 49 -4.72 -9.91 -9.04
C TYR A 49 -5.82 -10.56 -8.19
N SER A 50 -5.82 -11.89 -8.11
CA SER A 50 -6.87 -12.64 -7.41
C SER A 50 -6.97 -12.29 -5.93
N GLU A 51 -5.83 -12.13 -5.24
CA GLU A 51 -5.83 -11.75 -3.82
C GLU A 51 -6.24 -10.28 -3.63
N THR A 52 -5.84 -9.38 -4.53
CA THR A 52 -6.26 -7.98 -4.49
C THR A 52 -7.77 -7.86 -4.75
N ASP A 53 -8.28 -8.54 -5.75
CA ASP A 53 -9.72 -8.57 -6.08
C ASP A 53 -10.55 -9.11 -4.91
N LYS A 54 -10.09 -10.22 -4.30
CA LYS A 54 -10.71 -10.78 -3.10
C LYS A 54 -10.73 -9.79 -1.93
N MET A 55 -9.62 -9.09 -1.68
CA MET A 55 -9.57 -8.05 -0.64
C MET A 55 -10.55 -6.91 -0.92
N ILE A 56 -10.61 -6.44 -2.15
CA ILE A 56 -11.55 -5.41 -2.58
C ILE A 56 -13.00 -5.83 -2.31
N HIS A 57 -13.39 -7.03 -2.70
CA HIS A 57 -14.75 -7.54 -2.49
C HIS A 57 -15.07 -7.80 -1.01
N THR A 58 -14.07 -8.25 -0.23
CA THR A 58 -14.24 -8.54 1.20
C THR A 58 -14.33 -7.28 2.05
N TYR A 59 -13.41 -6.35 1.83
CA TYR A 59 -13.25 -5.17 2.69
C TYR A 59 -13.95 -3.92 2.16
N LYS A 60 -14.31 -3.91 0.86
CA LYS A 60 -15.01 -2.81 0.17
C LYS A 60 -14.35 -1.44 0.45
N PRO A 61 -13.06 -1.27 0.10
CA PRO A 61 -12.39 0.00 0.32
C PRO A 61 -12.98 1.10 -0.57
N ASP A 62 -12.96 2.34 -0.09
CA ASP A 62 -13.38 3.51 -0.85
C ASP A 62 -12.29 4.00 -1.82
N ALA A 63 -11.04 3.59 -1.59
CA ALA A 63 -9.89 3.90 -2.44
C ALA A 63 -8.82 2.82 -2.34
N VAL A 64 -8.10 2.60 -3.45
CA VAL A 64 -6.84 1.82 -3.49
C VAL A 64 -5.69 2.78 -3.68
N ILE A 65 -4.65 2.64 -2.86
CA ILE A 65 -3.50 3.52 -2.86
C ILE A 65 -2.23 2.70 -3.10
N ILE A 66 -1.41 3.11 -4.07
CA ILE A 66 -0.21 2.38 -4.49
C ILE A 66 1.02 3.25 -4.24
N GLU A 67 2.10 2.65 -3.69
CA GLU A 67 3.39 3.31 -3.65
C GLU A 67 4.01 3.36 -5.04
N LYS A 68 4.37 4.57 -5.50
CA LYS A 68 5.01 4.81 -6.79
C LYS A 68 6.51 4.56 -6.71
N GLY A 69 6.90 3.30 -6.73
CA GLY A 69 8.29 2.88 -6.60
C GLY A 69 9.00 2.74 -7.95
N PHE A 70 9.53 3.83 -8.53
CA PHE A 70 10.22 3.79 -9.82
C PHE A 70 11.73 4.06 -9.77
N TYR A 71 12.35 4.07 -8.60
CA TYR A 71 13.79 4.35 -8.48
C TYR A 71 14.59 3.07 -8.22
N SER A 72 14.72 2.23 -9.23
CA SER A 72 15.73 1.17 -9.23
C SER A 72 16.71 1.40 -10.39
N LYS A 73 18.01 1.20 -10.13
CA LYS A 73 19.04 1.17 -11.19
C LYS A 73 18.85 -0.03 -12.12
N ASN A 74 18.07 -1.02 -11.70
CA ASN A 74 17.78 -2.22 -12.49
C ASN A 74 16.45 -2.06 -13.22
N VAL A 75 16.52 -1.83 -14.52
CA VAL A 75 15.36 -1.66 -15.42
C VAL A 75 14.39 -2.85 -15.34
N GLN A 76 14.89 -4.09 -15.22
CA GLN A 76 14.05 -5.28 -15.09
C GLN A 76 13.19 -5.25 -13.83
N THR A 77 13.73 -4.72 -12.73
CA THR A 77 12.96 -4.53 -11.50
C THR A 77 11.84 -3.50 -11.68
N VAL A 78 12.16 -2.37 -12.35
CA VAL A 78 11.15 -1.32 -12.64
C VAL A 78 10.01 -1.87 -13.49
N ILE A 79 10.34 -2.62 -14.56
CA ILE A 79 9.32 -3.24 -15.42
C ILE A 79 8.41 -4.19 -14.62
N LYS A 80 8.99 -5.04 -13.78
CA LYS A 80 8.22 -5.99 -12.96
C LYS A 80 7.31 -5.29 -11.97
N LEU A 81 7.78 -4.22 -11.32
CA LEU A 81 6.95 -3.43 -10.40
C LEU A 81 5.82 -2.71 -11.15
N ALA A 82 6.09 -2.16 -12.35
CA ALA A 82 5.06 -1.56 -13.19
C ALA A 82 3.97 -2.56 -13.60
N GLN A 83 4.33 -3.82 -13.86
CA GLN A 83 3.36 -4.88 -14.12
C GLN A 83 2.47 -5.14 -12.90
N VAL A 84 3.03 -5.20 -11.69
CA VAL A 84 2.25 -5.36 -10.45
C VAL A 84 1.30 -4.18 -10.26
N ASN A 85 1.78 -2.94 -10.44
CA ASN A 85 0.93 -1.75 -10.34
C ASN A 85 -0.25 -1.82 -11.32
N GLY A 86 0.01 -2.17 -12.59
CA GLY A 86 -1.04 -2.32 -13.60
C GLY A 86 -2.10 -3.36 -13.22
N ILE A 87 -1.70 -4.47 -12.62
CA ILE A 87 -2.62 -5.52 -12.14
C ILE A 87 -3.47 -5.05 -10.95
N VAL A 88 -2.87 -4.34 -10.00
CA VAL A 88 -3.59 -3.77 -8.85
C VAL A 88 -4.58 -2.69 -9.32
N MET A 89 -4.16 -1.81 -10.25
CA MET A 89 -5.03 -0.80 -10.85
C MET A 89 -6.20 -1.45 -11.58
N LEU A 90 -5.96 -2.52 -12.35
CA LEU A 90 -7.01 -3.23 -13.07
C LEU A 90 -8.04 -3.84 -12.11
N ALA A 91 -7.60 -4.45 -11.01
CA ALA A 91 -8.50 -4.99 -10.00
C ALA A 91 -9.39 -3.89 -9.38
N ALA A 92 -8.81 -2.73 -9.05
CA ALA A 92 -9.55 -1.59 -8.50
C ALA A 92 -10.56 -1.01 -9.51
N VAL A 93 -10.15 -0.80 -10.76
CA VAL A 93 -11.01 -0.24 -11.82
C VAL A 93 -12.18 -1.18 -12.15
N ASN A 94 -11.95 -2.50 -12.18
CA ASN A 94 -13.01 -3.49 -12.38
C ASN A 94 -14.07 -3.45 -11.27
N ALA A 95 -13.69 -3.04 -10.08
CA ALA A 95 -14.59 -2.84 -8.94
C ALA A 95 -15.13 -1.39 -8.83
N ALA A 96 -14.85 -0.53 -9.80
CA ALA A 96 -15.20 0.90 -9.80
C ALA A 96 -14.63 1.68 -8.60
N ILE A 97 -13.44 1.29 -8.10
CA ILE A 97 -12.77 1.94 -6.98
C ILE A 97 -11.67 2.86 -7.51
N PRO A 98 -11.59 4.13 -7.07
CA PRO A 98 -10.55 5.06 -7.48
C PRO A 98 -9.17 4.63 -6.97
N VAL A 99 -8.14 4.85 -7.81
CA VAL A 99 -6.73 4.55 -7.49
C VAL A 99 -5.95 5.85 -7.33
N PHE A 100 -5.12 5.91 -6.31
CA PHE A 100 -4.18 7.00 -6.05
C PHE A 100 -2.76 6.47 -5.92
N GLU A 101 -1.80 7.28 -6.37
CA GLU A 101 -0.37 6.93 -6.30
C GLU A 101 0.40 8.00 -5.53
N TYR A 102 1.30 7.55 -4.65
CA TYR A 102 2.21 8.44 -3.91
C TYR A 102 3.65 7.98 -4.01
N THR A 103 4.55 8.94 -4.16
CA THR A 103 5.99 8.68 -4.16
C THR A 103 6.50 8.36 -2.75
N PRO A 104 7.64 7.63 -2.61
CA PRO A 104 8.26 7.38 -1.31
C PRO A 104 8.57 8.65 -0.52
N LEU A 105 8.91 9.75 -1.21
CA LEU A 105 9.14 11.04 -0.58
C LEU A 105 7.85 11.60 0.05
N GLU A 106 6.74 11.53 -0.66
CA GLU A 106 5.44 11.98 -0.15
C GLU A 106 4.98 11.16 1.04
N VAL A 107 5.19 9.84 0.99
CA VAL A 107 4.87 8.94 2.11
C VAL A 107 5.70 9.30 3.35
N LYS A 108 7.02 9.48 3.21
CA LYS A 108 7.90 9.88 4.32
C LYS A 108 7.49 11.21 4.94
N LEU A 109 7.19 12.22 4.11
CA LEU A 109 6.73 13.52 4.59
C LEU A 109 5.39 13.43 5.34
N ALA A 110 4.45 12.62 4.85
CA ALA A 110 3.13 12.49 5.46
C ALA A 110 3.14 11.70 6.77
N VAL A 111 4.02 10.69 6.90
CA VAL A 111 4.06 9.77 8.04
C VAL A 111 5.07 10.23 9.09
N ALA A 112 6.29 10.61 8.67
CA ALA A 112 7.38 10.94 9.58
C ALA A 112 7.65 12.46 9.69
N GLY A 113 7.00 13.28 8.87
CA GLY A 113 7.17 14.74 8.89
C GLY A 113 8.37 15.26 8.11
N TYR A 114 9.29 14.40 7.64
CA TYR A 114 10.46 14.80 6.86
C TYR A 114 10.88 13.72 5.83
N GLY A 115 11.33 14.19 4.65
CA GLY A 115 11.57 13.32 3.49
C GLY A 115 12.81 12.41 3.59
N ALA A 116 13.76 12.73 4.50
CA ALA A 116 14.97 11.94 4.73
C ALA A 116 14.79 10.83 5.80
N ALA A 117 13.54 10.59 6.24
CA ALA A 117 13.24 9.54 7.22
C ALA A 117 13.74 8.18 6.74
N ARG A 118 14.37 7.43 7.63
CA ARG A 118 14.76 6.04 7.38
C ARG A 118 13.53 5.13 7.43
N LYS A 119 13.62 3.98 6.78
CA LYS A 119 12.52 3.01 6.71
C LYS A 119 12.00 2.63 8.10
N GLU A 120 12.88 2.35 9.03
CA GLU A 120 12.56 1.96 10.40
C GLU A 120 11.79 3.08 11.14
N GLN A 121 12.11 4.34 10.86
CA GLN A 121 11.42 5.50 11.45
C GLN A 121 9.99 5.62 10.90
N VAL A 122 9.81 5.42 9.59
CA VAL A 122 8.47 5.40 8.99
C VAL A 122 7.62 4.28 9.59
N GLN A 123 8.17 3.08 9.71
CA GLN A 123 7.48 1.92 10.28
C GLN A 123 7.11 2.14 11.76
N HIS A 124 8.02 2.71 12.55
CA HIS A 124 7.73 3.08 13.93
C HIS A 124 6.58 4.09 14.00
N MET A 125 6.60 5.12 13.15
CA MET A 125 5.53 6.13 13.11
C MET A 125 4.18 5.54 12.69
N VAL A 126 4.15 4.60 11.75
CA VAL A 126 2.93 3.87 11.39
C VAL A 126 2.31 3.19 12.62
N GLY A 127 3.11 2.49 13.42
CA GLY A 127 2.64 1.87 14.66
C GLY A 127 2.10 2.88 15.67
N GLN A 128 2.76 4.03 15.82
CA GLN A 128 2.32 5.11 16.72
C GLN A 128 1.01 5.77 16.25
N ILE A 129 0.90 6.06 14.95
CA ILE A 129 -0.29 6.69 14.36
C ILE A 129 -1.51 5.78 14.50
N LEU A 130 -1.35 4.49 14.22
CA LEU A 130 -2.43 3.51 14.24
C LEU A 130 -2.67 2.90 15.64
N LYS A 131 -1.83 3.24 16.62
CA LYS A 131 -1.91 2.73 18.00
C LYS A 131 -2.04 1.21 18.07
N THR A 132 -1.23 0.51 17.25
CA THR A 132 -1.26 -0.96 17.22
C THR A 132 -0.57 -1.51 18.46
N ASP A 133 -1.24 -2.38 19.22
CA ASP A 133 -0.67 -3.02 20.42
C ASP A 133 0.42 -4.04 20.08
N LYS A 134 0.44 -4.52 18.84
CA LYS A 134 1.43 -5.48 18.33
C LYS A 134 2.25 -4.87 17.22
N PRO A 135 3.54 -5.24 17.11
CA PRO A 135 4.35 -4.88 15.95
C PRO A 135 3.66 -5.34 14.66
N ILE A 136 3.78 -4.55 13.60
CA ILE A 136 3.32 -4.95 12.27
C ILE A 136 4.25 -6.05 11.76
N ASP A 137 3.69 -7.22 11.43
CA ASP A 137 4.44 -8.45 11.19
C ASP A 137 5.39 -8.42 9.99
N SER A 138 5.26 -7.44 9.09
CA SER A 138 6.05 -7.36 7.87
C SER A 138 6.39 -5.91 7.51
N HIS A 139 7.63 -5.70 7.05
CA HIS A 139 8.04 -4.43 6.48
C HIS A 139 7.17 -4.01 5.29
N HIS A 140 6.79 -4.96 4.42
CA HIS A 140 5.91 -4.69 3.30
C HIS A 140 4.49 -4.28 3.74
N ALA A 141 3.97 -4.91 4.80
CA ALA A 141 2.70 -4.51 5.39
C ALA A 141 2.76 -3.10 6.00
N ALA A 142 3.86 -2.77 6.67
CA ALA A 142 4.07 -1.44 7.23
C ALA A 142 4.20 -0.36 6.14
N ASP A 143 4.89 -0.66 5.04
CA ASP A 143 5.01 0.25 3.89
C ASP A 143 3.64 0.47 3.21
N ALA A 144 2.83 -0.58 3.08
CA ALA A 144 1.45 -0.48 2.56
C ALA A 144 0.54 0.35 3.49
N LEU A 145 0.65 0.20 4.80
CA LEU A 145 -0.06 1.05 5.75
C LEU A 145 0.41 2.51 5.66
N ALA A 146 1.72 2.74 5.48
CA ALA A 146 2.27 4.08 5.34
C ALA A 146 1.70 4.83 4.13
N VAL A 147 1.53 4.16 2.99
CA VAL A 147 0.95 4.79 1.79
C VAL A 147 -0.54 5.09 1.98
N ALA A 148 -1.29 4.24 2.69
CA ALA A 148 -2.68 4.50 3.05
C ALA A 148 -2.80 5.72 4.01
N ILE A 149 -1.94 5.82 5.03
CA ILE A 149 -1.85 6.99 5.92
C ILE A 149 -1.56 8.26 5.13
N CYS A 150 -0.61 8.19 4.18
CA CYS A 150 -0.26 9.33 3.33
C CYS A 150 -1.48 9.89 2.60
N PHE A 151 -2.28 9.03 1.99
CA PHE A 151 -3.51 9.41 1.31
C PHE A 151 -4.51 10.07 2.28
N LEU A 152 -4.80 9.42 3.40
CA LEU A 152 -5.80 9.91 4.37
C LEU A 152 -5.40 11.26 4.97
N HIS A 153 -4.12 11.45 5.34
CA HIS A 153 -3.62 12.73 5.83
C HIS A 153 -3.66 13.86 4.79
N ARG A 154 -3.43 13.55 3.51
CA ARG A 154 -3.44 14.57 2.44
C ARG A 154 -4.85 14.95 2.00
N LYS A 155 -5.79 14.02 2.01
CA LYS A 155 -7.19 14.28 1.68
C LYS A 155 -7.78 15.37 2.60
N VAL A 156 -7.47 15.34 3.87
CA VAL A 156 -7.92 16.35 4.85
C VAL A 156 -7.47 17.77 4.48
N ARG A 157 -6.32 17.92 3.80
CA ARG A 157 -5.79 19.24 3.39
C ARG A 157 -6.49 19.82 2.15
N TYR A 158 -7.16 19.00 1.34
CA TYR A 158 -7.84 19.45 0.10
C TYR A 158 -9.34 19.68 0.28
N GLN A 159 -9.90 19.39 1.46
CA GLN A 159 -11.31 19.63 1.79
C GLN A 159 -11.52 20.97 2.55
N LYS A 160 -10.49 21.77 2.71
CA LYS A 160 -10.54 23.16 3.21
C LYS A 160 -10.29 24.13 2.05
#